data_0723b557479ec242e9c949ccc83654b8
#
_entry.id   0723b557479ec242e9c949ccc83654b8
#
_cell.length_a   1.000
_cell.length_b   1.000
_cell.length_c   1.000
_cell.angle_alpha   90.00
_cell.angle_beta   90.00
_cell.angle_gamma   90.00
#
_symmetry.space_group_name_H-M   'P 1'
#
loop_
_entity.id
_entity.type
_entity.pdbx_description
1 polymer ?
#
loop_
_entity_poly.entity_id
_entity_poly.type
_entity_poly.pdbx_seq_one_letter_code
_entity_poly.pdbx_strand_id
1 'polypeptide(L)'
;VNTSEKAGFDLMQDPGVPYISNISFCGAQTSFDRTQAGKEGKGSLGYSGSELEGMKIAGNTFDYPFIHGKAIQAAGKYSFVSCSDEAVENGLVTLEDYPVVDYILGLEKEDPASKAYYKTFSSAMQRIMTSYCQAGGNLFVSGAYVGSDMSGTQGNREFTEKILKYGYQGSLTDKSSNQIKGLGRTITIPRLPNESSYAVPAVDCIVPVDTAFPVFTYAPGNLSAGIAYKGNYRTFVLGFPFESIQSEADRATIMAGILGFFTQK
;
A
#
# COMPACT_ATOMS: atom_id res chain seq x y z
N VAL A 1 -4.14 8.27 3.21
CA VAL A 1 -2.97 8.40 4.10
C VAL A 1 -1.76 7.85 3.37
N ASN A 2 -0.68 8.59 3.34
CA ASN A 2 0.52 8.27 2.60
C ASN A 2 1.72 8.14 3.56
N THR A 3 2.51 7.10 3.39
CA THR A 3 3.65 6.79 4.25
C THR A 3 5.01 7.08 3.57
N SER A 4 5.00 7.96 2.58
CA SER A 4 6.16 8.24 1.72
C SER A 4 7.41 8.75 2.46
N GLU A 5 7.25 9.44 3.57
CA GLU A 5 8.37 9.98 4.35
C GLU A 5 9.28 8.90 4.94
N LYS A 6 8.74 7.69 5.12
CA LYS A 6 9.45 6.58 5.76
C LYS A 6 10.59 5.99 4.92
N ALA A 7 10.71 6.38 3.68
CA ALA A 7 11.82 5.94 2.84
C ALA A 7 13.08 6.82 2.93
N GLY A 8 13.12 7.75 3.85
CA GLY A 8 14.26 8.65 4.01
C GLY A 8 14.36 9.74 2.96
N PHE A 9 13.23 10.07 2.36
CA PHE A 9 13.12 11.13 1.38
C PHE A 9 12.66 12.43 2.04
N ASP A 10 13.28 13.51 1.68
CA ASP A 10 12.90 14.83 2.15
C ASP A 10 11.97 15.50 1.14
N LEU A 11 10.68 15.49 1.43
CA LEU A 11 9.66 16.08 0.58
C LEU A 11 9.83 17.59 0.35
N MET A 12 10.52 18.28 1.25
CA MET A 12 10.78 19.70 1.12
C MET A 12 11.96 20.01 0.19
N GLN A 13 12.91 19.08 0.12
CA GLN A 13 14.11 19.22 -0.70
C GLN A 13 13.99 18.46 -2.02
N ASP A 14 13.34 17.30 -2.02
CA ASP A 14 13.25 16.41 -3.17
C ASP A 14 11.80 16.05 -3.54
N PRO A 15 10.91 17.01 -3.76
CA PRO A 15 9.50 16.76 -3.96
C PRO A 15 9.21 16.13 -5.33
N GLY A 16 9.07 14.83 -5.39
CA GLY A 16 8.60 14.15 -6.59
C GLY A 16 9.52 14.25 -7.79
N VAL A 17 10.83 14.18 -7.58
CA VAL A 17 11.82 14.22 -8.66
C VAL A 17 11.72 12.96 -9.52
N PRO A 18 11.45 13.05 -10.83
CA PRO A 18 11.28 11.88 -11.68
C PRO A 18 12.61 11.26 -12.14
N TYR A 19 13.73 11.88 -11.80
CA TYR A 19 15.07 11.43 -12.16
C TYR A 19 15.98 11.34 -10.94
N ILE A 20 16.88 10.38 -10.95
CA ILE A 20 17.91 10.25 -9.93
C ILE A 20 18.95 11.34 -10.17
N SER A 21 19.26 12.12 -9.14
CA SER A 21 20.42 13.01 -9.13
C SER A 21 21.55 12.33 -8.38
N ASN A 22 22.81 12.73 -8.71
CA ASN A 22 24.00 12.13 -8.09
C ASN A 22 24.18 12.45 -6.62
N ILE A 23 23.38 13.33 -6.06
CA ILE A 23 23.61 13.79 -4.68
C ILE A 23 22.54 13.40 -3.69
N SER A 24 21.32 13.19 -4.12
CA SER A 24 20.31 13.21 -3.09
C SER A 24 19.55 11.98 -2.94
N PHE A 25 19.44 11.22 -3.95
CA PHE A 25 18.45 10.33 -3.75
C PHE A 25 18.75 9.04 -3.53
N CYS A 26 18.39 8.84 -2.56
CA CYS A 26 18.62 7.71 -1.93
C CYS A 26 17.55 6.70 -1.99
N GLY A 27 16.76 6.67 -2.75
CA GLY A 27 15.96 5.56 -2.85
C GLY A 27 14.56 5.88 -3.10
N ALA A 28 14.11 5.42 -4.12
CA ALA A 28 12.74 5.35 -4.37
C ALA A 28 12.11 4.45 -3.35
N GLN A 29 11.10 4.86 -2.67
CA GLN A 29 10.27 3.97 -1.91
C GLN A 29 9.81 2.81 -2.74
N THR A 30 9.72 3.05 -4.00
CA THR A 30 9.25 2.11 -4.98
C THR A 30 10.11 0.89 -5.13
N SER A 31 11.42 1.03 -4.95
CA SER A 31 12.36 -0.06 -5.17
C SER A 31 13.52 -0.05 -4.21
N PHE A 32 13.46 0.78 -3.20
CA PHE A 32 14.54 0.87 -2.23
C PHE A 32 14.63 -0.39 -1.38
N ASP A 33 15.78 -1.01 -1.43
CA ASP A 33 16.14 -2.13 -0.58
C ASP A 33 17.32 -1.72 0.30
N ARG A 34 17.08 -1.52 1.58
CA ARG A 34 18.11 -1.12 2.54
C ARG A 34 19.22 -2.14 2.67
N THR A 35 18.98 -3.40 2.42
CA THR A 35 20.02 -4.44 2.44
C THR A 35 21.03 -4.24 1.34
N GLN A 36 20.69 -3.49 0.31
CA GLN A 36 21.54 -3.15 -0.82
C GLN A 36 22.13 -1.73 -0.72
N ALA A 37 21.74 -0.96 0.28
CA ALA A 37 22.23 0.39 0.45
C ALA A 37 23.76 0.43 0.56
N GLY A 38 24.40 1.34 -0.18
CA GLY A 38 25.85 1.47 -0.22
C GLY A 38 26.60 0.40 -1.02
N LYS A 39 25.91 -0.51 -1.70
CA LYS A 39 26.55 -1.52 -2.56
C LYS A 39 26.62 -1.05 -3.99
N GLU A 40 27.84 -0.84 -4.47
CA GLU A 40 28.12 -0.42 -5.84
C GLU A 40 27.55 -1.40 -6.88
N GLY A 41 27.03 -0.86 -7.98
CA GLY A 41 26.59 -1.63 -9.15
C GLY A 41 25.43 -2.59 -8.93
N LYS A 42 24.72 -2.51 -7.80
CA LYS A 42 23.61 -3.40 -7.48
C LYS A 42 22.23 -2.78 -7.69
N GLY A 43 22.16 -1.63 -8.35
CA GLY A 43 20.90 -0.89 -8.50
C GLY A 43 20.34 -0.39 -7.18
N SER A 44 21.20 -0.30 -6.18
CA SER A 44 20.82 0.24 -4.88
C SER A 44 20.63 1.72 -4.99
N LEU A 45 19.46 2.16 -4.63
CA LEU A 45 19.15 3.57 -4.62
C LEU A 45 19.71 4.30 -3.39
N GLY A 46 20.36 3.58 -2.51
CA GLY A 46 21.11 4.16 -1.40
C GLY A 46 22.60 4.40 -1.71
N TYR A 47 23.04 4.07 -2.90
CA TYR A 47 24.40 4.33 -3.31
C TYR A 47 24.56 5.74 -3.87
N SER A 48 25.58 6.44 -3.46
CA SER A 48 25.81 7.85 -3.81
C SER A 48 26.73 8.06 -5.02
N GLY A 49 26.85 7.07 -5.89
CA GLY A 49 27.58 7.20 -7.15
C GLY A 49 26.81 7.96 -8.22
N SER A 50 27.45 8.23 -9.33
CA SER A 50 26.85 8.95 -10.46
C SER A 50 26.30 8.02 -11.56
N GLU A 51 26.43 6.71 -11.41
CA GLU A 51 26.06 5.74 -12.43
C GLU A 51 24.55 5.68 -12.74
N LEU A 52 23.75 6.15 -11.80
CA LEU A 52 22.29 6.25 -11.97
C LEU A 52 21.81 7.67 -12.27
N GLU A 53 22.75 8.63 -12.40
CA GLU A 53 22.39 10.02 -12.68
C GLU A 53 21.65 10.14 -14.01
N GLY A 54 20.53 10.86 -14.01
CA GLY A 54 19.66 11.03 -15.18
C GLY A 54 18.75 9.84 -15.49
N MET A 55 18.88 8.74 -14.77
CA MET A 55 17.96 7.61 -14.92
C MET A 55 16.57 7.99 -14.41
N LYS A 56 15.56 7.63 -15.18
CA LYS A 56 14.17 7.82 -14.77
C LYS A 56 13.85 6.89 -13.60
N ILE A 57 13.24 7.44 -12.57
CA ILE A 57 12.76 6.68 -11.42
C ILE A 57 11.34 6.23 -11.72
N ALA A 58 11.19 4.96 -12.05
CA ALA A 58 9.90 4.42 -12.41
C ALA A 58 8.90 4.49 -11.26
N GLY A 59 7.82 5.24 -11.44
CA GLY A 59 6.74 5.36 -10.47
C GLY A 59 7.15 5.94 -9.11
N ASN A 60 8.32 6.57 -9.05
CA ASN A 60 8.85 7.05 -7.78
C ASN A 60 8.80 8.56 -7.64
N THR A 61 7.64 9.07 -7.48
CA THR A 61 7.41 10.49 -7.27
C THR A 61 6.61 10.76 -5.99
N PHE A 62 6.50 9.79 -5.11
CA PHE A 62 5.60 9.84 -3.94
C PHE A 62 4.15 10.20 -4.28
N ASP A 63 3.73 9.87 -5.48
CA ASP A 63 2.43 10.20 -6.02
C ASP A 63 1.41 9.06 -5.89
N TYR A 64 1.60 8.16 -4.95
CA TYR A 64 0.61 7.12 -4.67
C TYR A 64 -0.77 7.70 -4.38
N PRO A 65 -0.90 8.78 -3.57
CA PRO A 65 -2.17 9.48 -3.41
C PRO A 65 -2.71 10.05 -4.72
N PHE A 66 -1.85 10.46 -5.65
CA PHE A 66 -2.25 10.90 -6.98
C PHE A 66 -2.84 9.77 -7.81
N ILE A 67 -2.22 8.59 -7.80
CA ILE A 67 -2.73 7.42 -8.54
C ILE A 67 -4.08 6.97 -7.98
N HIS A 68 -4.19 6.87 -6.64
CA HIS A 68 -5.46 6.57 -5.97
C HIS A 68 -6.51 7.65 -6.27
N GLY A 69 -6.13 8.93 -6.15
CA GLY A 69 -7.00 10.07 -6.43
C GLY A 69 -7.53 10.09 -7.85
N LYS A 70 -6.68 9.81 -8.85
CA LYS A 70 -7.13 9.65 -10.25
C LYS A 70 -8.17 8.54 -10.39
N ALA A 71 -7.95 7.41 -9.72
CA ALA A 71 -8.90 6.29 -9.76
C ALA A 71 -10.23 6.64 -9.07
N ILE A 72 -10.18 7.37 -7.93
CA ILE A 72 -11.37 7.88 -7.24
C ILE A 72 -12.12 8.87 -8.14
N GLN A 73 -11.41 9.79 -8.78
CA GLN A 73 -12.01 10.75 -9.69
C GLN A 73 -12.67 10.08 -10.90
N ALA A 74 -12.03 9.06 -11.45
CA ALA A 74 -12.57 8.29 -12.57
C ALA A 74 -13.85 7.51 -12.19
N ALA A 75 -14.04 7.17 -10.92
CA ALA A 75 -15.30 6.62 -10.41
C ALA A 75 -16.46 7.64 -10.42
N GLY A 76 -16.18 8.92 -10.60
CA GLY A 76 -17.12 9.95 -11.08
C GLY A 76 -18.06 10.58 -10.06
N LYS A 77 -17.96 10.24 -8.75
CA LYS A 77 -18.95 10.68 -7.75
C LYS A 77 -18.35 11.12 -6.41
N TYR A 78 -17.04 11.09 -6.30
CA TYR A 78 -16.40 11.24 -5.00
C TYR A 78 -15.40 12.39 -5.02
N SER A 79 -15.37 13.15 -3.94
CA SER A 79 -14.29 14.08 -3.62
C SER A 79 -13.34 13.42 -2.63
N PHE A 80 -12.07 13.78 -2.64
CA PHE A 80 -11.10 13.26 -1.70
C PHE A 80 -10.13 14.36 -1.26
N VAL A 81 -9.51 14.12 -0.12
CA VAL A 81 -8.35 14.85 0.40
C VAL A 81 -7.27 13.84 0.74
N SER A 82 -6.03 14.26 0.86
CA SER A 82 -4.95 13.40 1.31
C SER A 82 -4.14 14.04 2.43
N CYS A 83 -3.60 13.21 3.30
CA CYS A 83 -2.70 13.60 4.37
C CYS A 83 -1.67 12.49 4.60
N SER A 84 -0.62 12.76 5.36
CA SER A 84 0.25 11.72 5.87
C SER A 84 -0.37 11.00 7.07
N ASP A 85 0.11 9.82 7.37
CA ASP A 85 -0.29 9.06 8.56
C ASP A 85 0.15 9.77 9.85
N GLU A 86 1.30 10.45 9.85
CA GLU A 86 1.73 11.26 10.97
C GLU A 86 0.74 12.41 11.29
N ALA A 87 0.10 12.98 10.28
CA ALA A 87 -0.93 14.00 10.52
C ALA A 87 -2.14 13.41 11.27
N VAL A 88 -2.49 12.16 11.00
CA VAL A 88 -3.54 11.44 11.72
C VAL A 88 -3.06 11.04 13.12
N GLU A 89 -1.86 10.48 13.24
CA GLU A 89 -1.29 10.04 14.52
C GLU A 89 -1.11 11.21 15.50
N ASN A 90 -0.77 12.39 14.99
CA ASN A 90 -0.62 13.61 15.78
C ASN A 90 -1.95 14.37 16.02
N GLY A 91 -3.08 13.83 15.56
CA GLY A 91 -4.40 14.41 15.77
C GLY A 91 -4.69 15.68 14.96
N LEU A 92 -3.90 15.94 13.91
CA LEU A 92 -4.14 17.05 12.99
C LEU A 92 -5.30 16.74 12.01
N VAL A 93 -5.54 15.47 11.77
CA VAL A 93 -6.65 14.96 10.94
C VAL A 93 -7.38 13.89 11.72
N THR A 94 -8.69 14.01 11.79
CA THR A 94 -9.59 13.08 12.47
C THR A 94 -10.27 12.19 11.43
N LEU A 95 -10.09 10.87 11.53
CA LEU A 95 -10.63 9.94 10.51
C LEU A 95 -12.16 9.90 10.51
N GLU A 96 -12.79 10.12 11.66
CA GLU A 96 -14.25 10.13 11.83
C GLU A 96 -14.96 11.22 11.01
N ASP A 97 -14.23 12.23 10.55
CA ASP A 97 -14.76 13.27 9.65
C ASP A 97 -14.99 12.76 8.23
N TYR A 98 -14.50 11.54 7.92
CA TYR A 98 -14.54 10.97 6.57
C TYR A 98 -15.31 9.64 6.56
N PRO A 99 -16.30 9.49 5.67
CA PRO A 99 -17.07 8.24 5.57
C PRO A 99 -16.29 7.05 5.03
N VAL A 100 -15.21 7.30 4.30
CA VAL A 100 -14.29 6.30 3.76
C VAL A 100 -12.86 6.79 3.92
N VAL A 101 -12.00 5.93 4.43
CA VAL A 101 -10.56 6.16 4.52
C VAL A 101 -9.83 5.17 3.60
N ASP A 102 -8.94 5.67 2.78
CA ASP A 102 -8.03 4.89 1.93
C ASP A 102 -6.63 4.96 2.54
N TYR A 103 -6.16 3.84 3.09
CA TYR A 103 -4.86 3.74 3.74
C TYR A 103 -3.84 3.10 2.80
N ILE A 104 -2.93 3.93 2.31
CA ILE A 104 -2.00 3.60 1.23
C ILE A 104 -0.64 3.25 1.83
N LEU A 105 -0.26 1.98 1.78
CA LEU A 105 0.96 1.47 2.41
C LEU A 105 2.10 1.20 1.41
N GLY A 106 1.78 0.96 0.13
CA GLY A 106 2.82 0.66 -0.85
C GLY A 106 3.70 -0.52 -0.46
N LEU A 107 4.98 -0.27 -0.30
CA LEU A 107 5.99 -1.26 0.14
C LEU A 107 6.41 -1.05 1.61
N GLU A 108 5.62 -0.38 2.40
CA GLU A 108 5.96 -0.15 3.80
C GLU A 108 5.97 -1.43 4.61
N LYS A 109 6.99 -1.57 5.42
CA LYS A 109 7.17 -2.63 6.43
C LYS A 109 8.17 -2.18 7.48
N GLU A 110 8.23 -2.89 8.60
CA GLU A 110 9.28 -2.72 9.59
C GLU A 110 10.65 -2.99 8.97
N ASP A 111 11.59 -2.07 9.22
CA ASP A 111 12.99 -2.20 8.81
C ASP A 111 13.88 -2.10 10.06
N PRO A 112 14.41 -3.23 10.56
CA PRO A 112 15.27 -3.24 11.75
C PRO A 112 16.55 -2.42 11.59
N ALA A 113 16.97 -2.16 10.35
CA ALA A 113 18.15 -1.33 10.07
C ALA A 113 17.85 0.17 10.07
N SER A 114 16.58 0.56 10.12
CA SER A 114 16.19 1.96 10.16
C SER A 114 16.39 2.57 11.56
N LYS A 115 16.83 3.83 11.60
CA LYS A 115 16.86 4.61 12.84
C LYS A 115 15.47 5.05 13.30
N ALA A 116 14.53 5.18 12.37
CA ALA A 116 13.13 5.45 12.66
C ALA A 116 12.34 4.14 12.68
N TYR A 117 11.34 4.09 13.51
CA TYR A 117 10.44 2.96 13.57
C TYR A 117 9.39 3.10 12.47
N TYR A 118 9.42 2.14 11.57
CA TYR A 118 8.43 2.00 10.51
C TYR A 118 7.63 0.73 10.71
N LYS A 119 6.35 0.79 10.44
CA LYS A 119 5.47 -0.37 10.47
C LYS A 119 4.22 -0.09 9.67
N THR A 120 3.72 -1.09 8.96
CA THR A 120 2.47 -0.99 8.19
C THR A 120 1.32 -0.42 9.02
N PHE A 121 1.21 -0.86 10.26
CA PHE A 121 0.25 -0.28 11.21
C PHE A 121 0.97 -0.04 12.53
N SER A 122 1.35 1.19 12.80
CA SER A 122 1.87 1.58 14.10
C SER A 122 0.85 1.33 15.20
N SER A 123 1.30 1.24 16.45
CA SER A 123 0.37 1.07 17.58
C SER A 123 -0.60 2.24 17.73
N ALA A 124 -0.21 3.45 17.31
CA ALA A 124 -1.10 4.61 17.29
C ALA A 124 -2.19 4.45 16.21
N MET A 125 -1.77 4.11 14.99
CA MET A 125 -2.69 3.91 13.88
C MET A 125 -3.65 2.75 14.12
N GLN A 126 -3.20 1.64 14.72
CA GLN A 126 -4.08 0.53 15.11
C GLN A 126 -5.22 0.99 16.06
N ARG A 127 -4.90 1.83 17.06
CA ARG A 127 -5.92 2.38 17.98
C ARG A 127 -6.90 3.29 17.27
N ILE A 128 -6.40 4.19 16.43
CA ILE A 128 -7.22 5.15 15.67
C ILE A 128 -8.15 4.41 14.70
N MET A 129 -7.63 3.47 13.93
CA MET A 129 -8.44 2.67 13.01
C MET A 129 -9.46 1.80 13.72
N THR A 130 -9.11 1.27 14.89
CA THR A 130 -10.07 0.52 15.71
C THR A 130 -11.24 1.39 16.10
N SER A 131 -11.01 2.59 16.63
CA SER A 131 -12.06 3.55 16.99
C SER A 131 -12.91 3.93 15.77
N TYR A 132 -12.25 4.27 14.67
CA TYR A 132 -12.91 4.62 13.42
C TYR A 132 -13.85 3.52 12.90
N CYS A 133 -13.37 2.28 12.84
CA CYS A 133 -14.17 1.14 12.41
C CYS A 133 -15.33 0.88 13.37
N GLN A 134 -15.08 0.91 14.68
CA GLN A 134 -16.13 0.71 15.70
C GLN A 134 -17.21 1.80 15.66
N ALA A 135 -16.85 3.01 15.23
CA ALA A 135 -17.81 4.10 14.99
C ALA A 135 -18.59 3.96 13.67
N GLY A 136 -18.33 2.90 12.88
CA GLY A 136 -19.03 2.64 11.62
C GLY A 136 -18.31 3.14 10.38
N GLY A 137 -17.04 3.54 10.49
CA GLY A 137 -16.23 4.01 9.38
C GLY A 137 -15.89 2.89 8.39
N ASN A 138 -15.63 3.25 7.13
CA ASN A 138 -15.29 2.31 6.07
C ASN A 138 -13.81 2.46 5.70
N LEU A 139 -13.07 1.36 5.70
CA LEU A 139 -11.62 1.38 5.55
C LEU A 139 -11.17 0.54 4.35
N PHE A 140 -10.55 1.19 3.38
CA PHE A 140 -9.78 0.56 2.33
C PHE A 140 -8.30 0.53 2.73
N VAL A 141 -7.64 -0.59 2.56
CA VAL A 141 -6.21 -0.77 2.84
C VAL A 141 -5.55 -1.47 1.67
N SER A 142 -4.41 -0.99 1.22
CA SER A 142 -3.60 -1.67 0.21
C SER A 142 -2.11 -1.57 0.50
N GLY A 143 -1.40 -2.68 0.35
CA GLY A 143 0.04 -2.74 0.57
C GLY A 143 0.61 -4.13 0.41
N ALA A 144 1.91 -4.22 0.16
CA ALA A 144 2.60 -5.47 -0.10
C ALA A 144 2.79 -6.34 1.15
N TYR A 145 2.83 -5.71 2.33
CA TYR A 145 3.24 -6.36 3.59
C TYR A 145 2.20 -6.26 4.70
N VAL A 146 0.93 -6.08 4.34
CA VAL A 146 -0.17 -5.90 5.30
C VAL A 146 -0.31 -7.07 6.28
N GLY A 147 0.05 -8.28 5.88
CA GLY A 147 -0.03 -9.48 6.71
C GLY A 147 1.30 -9.89 7.32
N SER A 148 2.35 -9.95 6.51
CA SER A 148 3.68 -10.40 6.94
C SER A 148 4.27 -9.52 8.04
N ASP A 149 4.16 -8.21 7.89
CA ASP A 149 4.66 -7.24 8.88
C ASP A 149 3.84 -7.24 10.17
N MET A 150 2.60 -7.72 10.11
CA MET A 150 1.70 -7.81 11.27
C MET A 150 1.65 -9.19 11.93
N SER A 151 2.36 -10.18 11.39
CA SER A 151 2.30 -11.55 11.89
C SER A 151 3.11 -11.81 13.17
N GLY A 152 4.05 -10.91 13.50
CA GLY A 152 5.07 -11.13 14.52
C GLY A 152 4.57 -11.21 15.96
N THR A 153 3.55 -10.45 16.33
CA THR A 153 3.02 -10.39 17.70
C THR A 153 1.54 -10.76 17.77
N GLN A 154 1.10 -11.21 18.94
CA GLN A 154 -0.31 -11.51 19.16
C GLN A 154 -1.19 -10.26 18.97
N GLY A 155 -0.79 -9.13 19.54
CA GLY A 155 -1.56 -7.88 19.44
C GLY A 155 -1.76 -7.42 17.99
N ASN A 156 -0.73 -7.54 17.16
CA ASN A 156 -0.82 -7.20 15.74
C ASN A 156 -1.79 -8.14 15.00
N ARG A 157 -1.69 -9.46 15.26
CA ARG A 157 -2.65 -10.43 14.69
C ARG A 157 -4.08 -10.17 15.15
N GLU A 158 -4.27 -9.85 16.42
CA GLU A 158 -5.61 -9.52 16.92
C GLU A 158 -6.20 -8.29 16.24
N PHE A 159 -5.40 -7.28 15.95
CA PHE A 159 -5.85 -6.12 15.18
C PHE A 159 -6.29 -6.52 13.77
N THR A 160 -5.46 -7.28 13.04
CA THR A 160 -5.80 -7.69 11.67
C THR A 160 -7.02 -8.62 11.63
N GLU A 161 -7.12 -9.55 12.56
CA GLU A 161 -8.23 -10.52 12.61
C GLU A 161 -9.54 -9.91 13.13
N LYS A 162 -9.47 -9.14 14.23
CA LYS A 162 -10.70 -8.63 14.88
C LYS A 162 -11.22 -7.36 14.22
N ILE A 163 -10.34 -6.50 13.69
CA ILE A 163 -10.72 -5.20 13.13
C ILE A 163 -10.71 -5.24 11.60
N LEU A 164 -9.58 -5.62 10.99
CA LEU A 164 -9.46 -5.64 9.53
C LEU A 164 -10.07 -6.89 8.89
N LYS A 165 -10.34 -7.93 9.69
CA LYS A 165 -11.04 -9.16 9.31
C LYS A 165 -10.26 -10.07 8.35
N TYR A 166 -8.93 -10.09 8.49
CA TYR A 166 -8.09 -11.05 7.77
C TYR A 166 -7.01 -11.68 8.65
N GLY A 167 -6.64 -12.90 8.30
CA GLY A 167 -5.44 -13.59 8.77
C GLY A 167 -4.35 -13.64 7.70
N TYR A 168 -3.09 -13.74 8.12
CA TYR A 168 -1.95 -13.90 7.21
C TYR A 168 -1.70 -15.37 6.92
N GLN A 169 -1.56 -15.74 5.64
CA GLN A 169 -1.32 -17.12 5.20
C GLN A 169 0.09 -17.37 4.66
N GLY A 170 0.78 -16.32 4.25
CA GLY A 170 2.11 -16.39 3.66
C GLY A 170 2.34 -15.30 2.63
N SER A 171 3.57 -15.18 2.14
CA SER A 171 3.93 -14.20 1.10
C SER A 171 4.37 -14.90 -0.17
N LEU A 172 3.95 -14.37 -1.32
CA LEU A 172 4.44 -14.80 -2.62
C LEU A 172 5.62 -13.93 -3.03
N THR A 173 6.79 -14.55 -3.14
CA THR A 173 8.02 -13.92 -3.60
C THR A 173 8.39 -14.34 -5.04
N ASP A 174 7.69 -15.33 -5.58
CA ASP A 174 7.89 -15.77 -6.96
C ASP A 174 7.46 -14.69 -7.95
N LYS A 175 8.41 -14.24 -8.75
CA LYS A 175 8.20 -13.18 -9.75
C LYS A 175 7.28 -13.59 -10.90
N SER A 176 7.01 -14.88 -11.11
CA SER A 176 6.05 -15.36 -12.09
C SER A 176 4.59 -15.15 -11.67
N SER A 177 4.34 -15.01 -10.36
CA SER A 177 3.00 -14.76 -9.81
C SER A 177 2.68 -13.27 -9.84
N ASN A 178 2.40 -12.74 -11.03
CA ASN A 178 2.13 -11.32 -11.24
C ASN A 178 0.68 -11.02 -11.64
N GLN A 179 -0.15 -12.05 -11.80
CA GLN A 179 -1.56 -11.90 -12.16
C GLN A 179 -2.49 -12.08 -10.96
N ILE A 180 -3.48 -11.22 -10.89
CA ILE A 180 -4.48 -11.21 -9.84
C ILE A 180 -5.87 -11.16 -10.47
N LYS A 181 -6.78 -11.98 -9.99
CA LYS A 181 -8.17 -12.06 -10.48
C LYS A 181 -9.14 -11.59 -9.41
N GLY A 182 -10.04 -10.72 -9.76
CA GLY A 182 -11.11 -10.24 -8.86
C GLY A 182 -11.98 -9.18 -9.51
N LEU A 183 -13.17 -8.96 -8.98
CA LEU A 183 -14.15 -8.01 -9.49
C LEU A 183 -14.38 -8.08 -11.02
N GLY A 184 -14.38 -9.31 -11.57
CA GLY A 184 -14.55 -9.54 -13.00
C GLY A 184 -13.34 -9.16 -13.88
N ARG A 185 -12.18 -8.89 -13.29
CA ARG A 185 -10.95 -8.50 -13.98
C ARG A 185 -9.79 -9.46 -13.71
N THR A 186 -8.88 -9.51 -14.65
CA THR A 186 -7.53 -10.06 -14.45
C THR A 186 -6.56 -8.90 -14.60
N ILE A 187 -5.88 -8.56 -13.53
CA ILE A 187 -4.93 -7.46 -13.45
C ILE A 187 -3.51 -7.98 -13.33
N THR A 188 -2.55 -7.15 -13.71
CA THR A 188 -1.13 -7.46 -13.59
C THR A 188 -0.46 -6.41 -12.73
N ILE A 189 0.40 -6.87 -11.81
CA ILE A 189 1.29 -6.03 -11.01
C ILE A 189 2.75 -6.26 -11.43
N PRO A 190 3.61 -5.25 -11.39
CA PRO A 190 5.01 -5.39 -11.81
C PRO A 190 5.83 -6.11 -10.74
N ARG A 191 6.50 -7.17 -11.11
CA ARG A 191 7.48 -7.86 -10.26
C ARG A 191 8.91 -7.37 -10.52
N LEU A 192 9.08 -6.58 -11.58
CA LEU A 192 10.30 -5.88 -11.95
C LEU A 192 9.96 -4.41 -12.22
N PRO A 193 10.88 -3.46 -11.96
CA PRO A 193 10.66 -2.05 -12.26
C PRO A 193 10.41 -1.83 -13.75
N ASN A 194 9.56 -0.89 -14.08
CA ASN A 194 9.33 -0.43 -15.44
C ASN A 194 9.14 1.09 -15.46
N GLU A 195 8.89 1.69 -16.62
CA GLU A 195 8.78 3.14 -16.75
C GLU A 195 7.56 3.76 -16.05
N SER A 196 6.56 2.96 -15.70
CA SER A 196 5.30 3.46 -15.15
C SER A 196 5.06 3.10 -13.69
N SER A 197 5.80 2.14 -13.14
CA SER A 197 5.59 1.70 -11.76
C SER A 197 6.81 1.01 -11.19
N TYR A 198 6.87 0.97 -9.88
CA TYR A 198 7.90 0.26 -9.13
C TYR A 198 7.69 -1.26 -9.15
N ALA A 199 8.73 -1.99 -8.78
CA ALA A 199 8.62 -3.43 -8.56
C ALA A 199 7.95 -3.74 -7.23
N VAL A 200 7.04 -4.69 -7.23
CA VAL A 200 6.48 -5.27 -6.00
C VAL A 200 7.21 -6.59 -5.73
N PRO A 201 8.20 -6.62 -4.84
CA PRO A 201 9.08 -7.80 -4.70
C PRO A 201 8.37 -8.99 -4.03
N ALA A 202 7.43 -8.71 -3.16
CA ALA A 202 6.60 -9.69 -2.47
C ALA A 202 5.17 -9.17 -2.35
N VAL A 203 4.22 -10.06 -2.22
CA VAL A 203 2.81 -9.75 -1.92
C VAL A 203 2.28 -10.74 -0.91
N ASP A 204 1.40 -10.30 -0.05
CA ASP A 204 0.86 -11.12 1.02
C ASP A 204 -0.42 -11.84 0.62
N CYS A 205 -0.50 -13.12 0.97
CA CYS A 205 -1.72 -13.89 0.93
C CYS A 205 -2.47 -13.68 2.24
N ILE A 206 -3.68 -13.14 2.15
CA ILE A 206 -4.53 -12.86 3.29
C ILE A 206 -5.84 -13.66 3.18
N VAL A 207 -6.25 -14.28 4.26
CA VAL A 207 -7.45 -15.10 4.30
C VAL A 207 -8.55 -14.41 5.10
N PRO A 208 -9.81 -14.52 4.69
CA PRO A 208 -10.91 -13.91 5.42
C PRO A 208 -11.08 -14.55 6.80
N VAL A 209 -11.45 -13.72 7.77
CA VAL A 209 -11.80 -14.12 9.14
C VAL A 209 -13.25 -13.72 9.40
N ASP A 210 -13.94 -14.46 10.25
CA ASP A 210 -15.36 -14.29 10.57
C ASP A 210 -16.25 -14.35 9.30
N THR A 211 -17.02 -13.30 9.05
CA THR A 211 -17.91 -13.17 7.89
C THR A 211 -17.30 -12.40 6.73
N ALA A 212 -15.99 -12.15 6.76
CA ALA A 212 -15.28 -11.60 5.61
C ALA A 212 -15.24 -12.62 4.46
N PHE A 213 -15.02 -12.14 3.26
CA PHE A 213 -15.00 -12.99 2.06
C PHE A 213 -13.89 -12.57 1.09
N PRO A 214 -13.33 -13.49 0.30
CA PRO A 214 -12.29 -13.19 -0.65
C PRO A 214 -12.88 -12.41 -1.84
N VAL A 215 -12.16 -11.38 -2.31
CA VAL A 215 -12.54 -10.56 -3.47
C VAL A 215 -11.50 -10.59 -4.59
N PHE A 216 -10.25 -10.93 -4.24
CA PHE A 216 -9.16 -11.11 -5.19
C PHE A 216 -8.38 -12.38 -4.88
N THR A 217 -7.83 -13.00 -5.93
CA THR A 217 -6.98 -14.19 -5.83
C THR A 217 -5.75 -14.05 -6.72
N TYR A 218 -4.60 -14.54 -6.26
CA TYR A 218 -3.40 -14.66 -7.08
C TYR A 218 -3.50 -15.84 -8.05
N ALA A 219 -3.02 -15.66 -9.28
CA ALA A 219 -2.89 -16.71 -10.27
C ALA A 219 -1.41 -16.97 -10.60
N PRO A 220 -0.99 -18.24 -10.74
CA PRO A 220 -1.74 -19.48 -10.47
C PRO A 220 -1.83 -19.76 -8.96
N GLY A 221 -2.69 -20.66 -8.55
CA GLY A 221 -2.76 -21.14 -7.16
C GLY A 221 -3.98 -20.72 -6.37
N ASN A 222 -4.74 -19.72 -6.84
CA ASN A 222 -5.99 -19.24 -6.20
C ASN A 222 -5.84 -18.84 -4.70
N LEU A 223 -4.65 -18.45 -4.29
CA LEU A 223 -4.43 -17.90 -2.96
C LEU A 223 -5.10 -16.53 -2.85
N SER A 224 -5.73 -16.25 -1.72
CA SER A 224 -6.46 -14.99 -1.55
C SER A 224 -5.50 -13.80 -1.53
N ALA A 225 -5.76 -12.83 -2.41
CA ALA A 225 -5.01 -11.60 -2.60
C ALA A 225 -5.71 -10.38 -1.99
N GLY A 226 -6.98 -10.53 -1.63
CA GLY A 226 -7.76 -9.45 -1.03
C GLY A 226 -9.07 -9.96 -0.47
N ILE A 227 -9.53 -9.29 0.58
CA ILE A 227 -10.75 -9.63 1.29
C ILE A 227 -11.65 -8.39 1.42
N ALA A 228 -12.94 -8.62 1.63
CA ALA A 228 -13.88 -7.61 2.05
C ALA A 228 -14.73 -8.11 3.22
N TYR A 229 -15.10 -7.19 4.09
CA TYR A 229 -15.99 -7.43 5.22
C TYR A 229 -17.12 -6.41 5.23
N LYS A 230 -18.34 -6.87 5.47
CA LYS A 230 -19.55 -6.05 5.61
C LYS A 230 -20.27 -6.40 6.90
N GLY A 231 -20.22 -5.49 7.84
CA GLY A 231 -20.92 -5.59 9.14
C GLY A 231 -21.35 -4.20 9.61
N ASN A 232 -21.13 -3.88 10.88
CA ASN A 232 -21.38 -2.55 11.43
C ASN A 232 -20.46 -1.48 10.81
N TYR A 233 -19.34 -1.89 10.30
CA TYR A 233 -18.42 -1.14 9.46
C TYR A 233 -18.03 -2.02 8.26
N ARG A 234 -17.28 -1.47 7.34
CA ARG A 234 -16.80 -2.24 6.19
C ARG A 234 -15.29 -2.08 6.05
N THR A 235 -14.62 -3.19 5.73
CA THR A 235 -13.21 -3.15 5.33
C THR A 235 -13.05 -3.77 3.96
N PHE A 236 -12.08 -3.25 3.22
CA PHE A 236 -11.62 -3.81 1.96
C PHE A 236 -10.10 -3.81 2.00
N VAL A 237 -9.47 -4.98 2.02
CA VAL A 237 -8.02 -5.09 2.20
C VAL A 237 -7.41 -5.84 1.04
N LEU A 238 -6.34 -5.28 0.48
CA LEU A 238 -5.53 -5.90 -0.56
C LEU A 238 -4.15 -6.26 0.01
N GLY A 239 -3.71 -7.49 -0.22
CA GLY A 239 -2.35 -7.97 0.08
C GLY A 239 -1.30 -7.53 -0.95
N PHE A 240 -1.62 -6.54 -1.76
CA PHE A 240 -0.76 -5.92 -2.77
C PHE A 240 -1.07 -4.42 -2.88
N PRO A 241 -0.12 -3.60 -3.33
CA PRO A 241 -0.35 -2.18 -3.53
C PRO A 241 -1.31 -1.91 -4.69
N PHE A 242 -2.39 -1.17 -4.44
CA PHE A 242 -3.37 -0.81 -5.48
C PHE A 242 -2.74 0.01 -6.60
N GLU A 243 -1.88 0.95 -6.28
CA GLU A 243 -1.19 1.82 -7.23
C GLU A 243 -0.27 1.06 -8.20
N SER A 244 0.12 -0.16 -7.83
CA SER A 244 0.95 -1.03 -8.67
C SER A 244 0.18 -1.69 -9.82
N ILE A 245 -1.16 -1.64 -9.83
CA ILE A 245 -1.97 -2.12 -10.95
C ILE A 245 -1.60 -1.32 -12.20
N GLN A 246 -1.13 -1.99 -13.24
CA GLN A 246 -0.55 -1.30 -14.41
C GLN A 246 -1.57 -0.54 -15.24
N SER A 247 -2.76 -1.10 -15.44
CA SER A 247 -3.80 -0.51 -16.28
C SER A 247 -4.58 0.57 -15.52
N GLU A 248 -4.57 1.79 -16.03
CA GLU A 248 -5.37 2.90 -15.48
C GLU A 248 -6.88 2.60 -15.54
N ALA A 249 -7.35 1.96 -16.61
CA ALA A 249 -8.75 1.56 -16.76
C ALA A 249 -9.15 0.50 -15.72
N ASP A 250 -8.24 -0.43 -15.39
CA ASP A 250 -8.49 -1.41 -14.33
C ASP A 250 -8.49 -0.76 -12.96
N ARG A 251 -7.56 0.16 -12.69
CA ARG A 251 -7.58 0.95 -11.44
C ARG A 251 -8.90 1.69 -11.27
N ALA A 252 -9.37 2.37 -12.31
CA ALA A 252 -10.65 3.08 -12.27
C ALA A 252 -11.84 2.14 -11.99
N THR A 253 -11.87 0.98 -12.67
CA THR A 253 -12.95 0.00 -12.51
C THR A 253 -12.94 -0.63 -11.10
N ILE A 254 -11.76 -0.98 -10.61
CA ILE A 254 -11.59 -1.59 -9.28
C ILE A 254 -11.93 -0.59 -8.19
N MET A 255 -11.44 0.64 -8.28
CA MET A 255 -11.76 1.70 -7.32
C MET A 255 -13.26 2.00 -7.29
N ALA A 256 -13.93 2.03 -8.45
CA ALA A 256 -15.38 2.17 -8.52
C ALA A 256 -16.10 1.01 -7.80
N GLY A 257 -15.61 -0.21 -7.95
CA GLY A 257 -16.12 -1.38 -7.24
C GLY A 257 -15.94 -1.29 -5.72
N ILE A 258 -14.75 -0.86 -5.26
CA ILE A 258 -14.43 -0.66 -3.84
C ILE A 258 -15.32 0.42 -3.23
N LEU A 259 -15.41 1.58 -3.87
CA LEU A 259 -16.24 2.69 -3.39
C LEU A 259 -17.72 2.32 -3.45
N GLY A 260 -18.16 1.59 -4.48
CA GLY A 260 -19.50 1.03 -4.58
C GLY A 260 -19.82 0.10 -3.42
N PHE A 261 -18.88 -0.77 -3.03
CA PHE A 261 -19.04 -1.66 -1.88
C PHE A 261 -19.24 -0.87 -0.57
N PHE A 262 -18.52 0.23 -0.37
CA PHE A 262 -18.68 1.06 0.83
C PHE A 262 -19.98 1.87 0.86
N THR A 263 -20.50 2.26 -0.29
CA THR A 263 -21.67 3.16 -0.38
C THR A 263 -22.99 2.45 -0.65
N GLN A 264 -22.99 1.14 -0.92
CA GLN A 264 -24.23 0.36 -1.01
C GLN A 264 -24.94 0.30 0.34
N LYS A 265 -26.22 0.67 0.36
CA LYS A 265 -27.09 0.55 1.55
C LYS A 265 -27.40 -0.92 1.87
#